data_30417b83e0f16f36bbacca4552530ffa
#
_entry.id   30417b83e0f16f36bbacca4552530ffa
#
_cell.length_a   1.000
_cell.length_b   1.000
_cell.length_c   1.000
_cell.angle_alpha   90.00
_cell.angle_beta   90.00
_cell.angle_gamma   90.00
#
_symmetry.space_group_name_H-M   'P 1'
#
loop_
_entity.id
_entity.type
_entity.pdbx_description
1 polymer ?
#
loop_
_entity_poly.entity_id
_entity_poly.type
_entity_poly.pdbx_seq_one_letter_code
_entity_poly.pdbx_strand_id
1 'polypeptide(L)'
;PTAIPEPPAFPSLMETQSPDAYFQAGFWDAWGIWIILASILLAVAIAVIVLIRRKGRIPAAPLSPSETAIRDISMLRNTHPSLRQAAVEFSLILRKYLVGETKDPALYETQQEFNRRADALTALPSELQAPTRDLLDRMASLKYEPDTPENDSMVNELANATVQLINDIEADAHRTKEETDLVVKKSSSRFNQR
;
A
#
# COMPACT_ATOMS: atom_id res chain seq x y z
N PRO A 1 52.79 74.53 -59.65
CA PRO A 1 52.75 73.23 -59.05
C PRO A 1 51.60 73.16 -58.03
N THR A 2 50.57 72.48 -58.45
CA THR A 2 49.35 72.26 -57.66
C THR A 2 49.60 71.12 -56.73
N ALA A 3 49.59 71.39 -55.43
CA ALA A 3 49.68 70.35 -54.40
C ALA A 3 48.40 69.46 -54.46
N ILE A 4 48.63 68.18 -54.57
CA ILE A 4 47.56 67.16 -54.51
C ILE A 4 47.11 67.05 -53.04
N PRO A 5 45.81 67.24 -52.75
CA PRO A 5 45.33 67.09 -51.37
C PRO A 5 45.52 65.65 -50.89
N GLU A 6 46.04 65.51 -49.69
CA GLU A 6 46.24 64.23 -48.98
C GLU A 6 44.86 63.57 -48.71
N PRO A 7 44.72 62.29 -49.03
CA PRO A 7 43.44 61.61 -48.80
C PRO A 7 43.13 61.54 -47.28
N PRO A 8 41.88 61.66 -46.92
CA PRO A 8 41.47 61.59 -45.48
C PRO A 8 41.90 60.28 -44.87
N ALA A 9 42.50 60.33 -43.68
CA ALA A 9 42.88 59.16 -42.90
C ALA A 9 41.63 58.36 -42.60
N PHE A 10 41.61 57.09 -43.02
CA PHE A 10 40.55 56.18 -42.69
C PHE A 10 40.50 55.98 -41.12
N PRO A 11 39.31 56.07 -40.50
CA PRO A 11 39.22 55.79 -39.08
C PRO A 11 39.77 54.37 -38.84
N SER A 12 40.67 54.24 -37.89
CA SER A 12 41.23 52.95 -37.46
C SER A 12 40.07 51.97 -37.20
N LEU A 13 40.13 50.87 -37.91
CA LEU A 13 39.15 49.76 -37.66
C LEU A 13 39.06 49.60 -36.18
N MET A 14 37.83 49.73 -35.67
CA MET A 14 37.52 49.40 -34.26
C MET A 14 38.18 48.07 -33.94
N GLU A 15 39.09 48.09 -33.01
CA GLU A 15 39.73 46.92 -32.47
C GLU A 15 38.60 46.01 -31.97
N THR A 16 38.39 44.91 -32.68
CA THR A 16 37.32 43.93 -32.32
C THR A 16 37.70 43.40 -30.95
N GLN A 17 37.05 43.89 -29.91
CA GLN A 17 37.24 43.36 -28.59
C GLN A 17 37.00 41.84 -28.68
N SER A 18 38.01 41.06 -28.27
CA SER A 18 37.91 39.61 -28.30
C SER A 18 36.70 39.18 -27.47
N PRO A 19 35.94 38.16 -27.88
CA PRO A 19 34.78 37.70 -27.16
C PRO A 19 35.11 37.31 -25.71
N ASP A 20 36.38 37.05 -25.39
CA ASP A 20 36.86 36.74 -24.05
C ASP A 20 36.77 37.93 -23.06
N ALA A 21 36.65 39.17 -23.56
CA ALA A 21 36.48 40.35 -22.71
C ALA A 21 35.07 40.40 -22.05
N TYR A 22 34.12 39.67 -22.57
CA TYR A 22 32.76 39.57 -22.01
C TYR A 22 32.62 38.53 -20.92
N PHE A 23 33.54 37.57 -20.83
CA PHE A 23 33.59 36.62 -19.70
C PHE A 23 34.41 37.27 -18.58
N GLN A 24 33.69 38.02 -17.72
CA GLN A 24 34.32 38.47 -16.47
C GLN A 24 34.71 37.22 -15.67
N ALA A 25 36.01 36.93 -15.64
CA ALA A 25 36.61 35.78 -14.95
C ALA A 25 36.34 35.76 -13.43
N GLY A 26 35.62 36.74 -12.88
CA GLY A 26 35.42 36.88 -11.45
C GLY A 26 34.20 36.13 -10.86
N PHE A 27 33.17 35.79 -11.64
CA PHE A 27 31.95 35.16 -11.05
C PHE A 27 32.17 33.67 -10.80
N TRP A 28 32.75 32.96 -11.72
CA TRP A 28 33.00 31.53 -11.58
C TRP A 28 34.14 31.21 -10.60
N ASP A 29 35.16 32.06 -10.52
CA ASP A 29 36.27 31.88 -9.56
C ASP A 29 35.84 32.12 -8.10
N ALA A 30 34.89 33.03 -7.88
CA ALA A 30 34.42 33.32 -6.54
C ALA A 30 33.25 32.41 -6.06
N TRP A 31 32.35 32.01 -6.99
CA TRP A 31 31.11 31.33 -6.63
C TRP A 31 31.01 29.90 -7.15
N GLY A 32 31.80 29.49 -8.12
CA GLY A 32 31.74 28.15 -8.73
C GLY A 32 31.97 27.04 -7.71
N ILE A 33 32.93 27.22 -6.82
CA ILE A 33 33.22 26.24 -5.75
C ILE A 33 32.07 26.11 -4.76
N TRP A 34 31.38 27.21 -4.41
CA TRP A 34 30.25 27.22 -3.51
C TRP A 34 29.01 26.57 -4.11
N ILE A 35 28.80 26.74 -5.42
CA ILE A 35 27.69 26.11 -6.16
C ILE A 35 27.90 24.58 -6.21
N ILE A 36 29.11 24.13 -6.46
CA ILE A 36 29.47 22.70 -6.46
C ILE A 36 29.28 22.11 -5.07
N LEU A 37 29.77 22.78 -4.03
CA LEU A 37 29.60 22.33 -2.63
C LEU A 37 28.12 22.27 -2.25
N ALA A 38 27.33 23.28 -2.59
CA ALA A 38 25.88 23.29 -2.33
C ALA A 38 25.13 22.17 -3.06
N SER A 39 25.49 21.87 -4.31
CA SER A 39 24.89 20.78 -5.07
C SER A 39 25.22 19.41 -4.50
N ILE A 40 26.46 19.20 -4.04
CA ILE A 40 26.87 17.96 -3.35
C ILE A 40 26.12 17.80 -2.04
N LEU A 41 26.01 18.87 -1.24
CA LEU A 41 25.28 18.86 0.02
C LEU A 41 23.80 18.53 -0.18
N LEU A 42 23.17 19.13 -1.20
CA LEU A 42 21.78 18.85 -1.59
C LEU A 42 21.60 17.39 -2.03
N ALA A 43 22.50 16.86 -2.84
CA ALA A 43 22.47 15.46 -3.27
C ALA A 43 22.59 14.50 -2.08
N VAL A 44 23.49 14.79 -1.13
CA VAL A 44 23.64 14.00 0.10
C VAL A 44 22.37 14.09 0.98
N ALA A 45 21.78 15.28 1.12
CA ALA A 45 20.54 15.45 1.88
C ALA A 45 19.38 14.64 1.25
N ILE A 46 19.24 14.69 -0.09
CA ILE A 46 18.24 13.88 -0.80
C ILE A 46 18.51 12.39 -0.62
N ALA A 47 19.75 11.95 -0.74
CA ALA A 47 20.13 10.55 -0.52
C ALA A 47 19.81 10.08 0.92
N VAL A 48 20.10 10.91 1.92
CA VAL A 48 19.78 10.62 3.33
C VAL A 48 18.26 10.55 3.55
N ILE A 49 17.48 11.48 2.99
CA ILE A 49 16.02 11.47 3.06
C ILE A 49 15.45 10.20 2.40
N VAL A 50 15.96 9.81 1.23
CA VAL A 50 15.57 8.58 0.53
C VAL A 50 15.95 7.34 1.35
N LEU A 51 17.14 7.32 1.95
CA LEU A 51 17.58 6.21 2.82
C LEU A 51 16.76 6.12 4.11
N ILE A 52 16.42 7.26 4.75
CA ILE A 52 15.55 7.29 5.93
C ILE A 52 14.15 6.81 5.55
N ARG A 53 13.59 7.27 4.43
CA ARG A 53 12.29 6.79 3.93
C ARG A 53 12.32 5.33 3.51
N ARG A 54 13.42 4.81 3.01
CA ARG A 54 13.62 3.37 2.72
C ARG A 54 13.85 2.56 3.99
N LYS A 55 14.59 3.06 4.98
CA LYS A 55 14.77 2.39 6.28
C LYS A 55 13.53 2.44 7.17
N GLY A 56 12.70 3.49 7.07
CA GLY A 56 11.39 3.54 7.73
C GLY A 56 10.37 2.56 7.12
N ARG A 57 10.65 2.03 5.92
CA ARG A 57 10.08 0.80 5.39
C ARG A 57 11.05 -0.35 5.66
N ILE A 58 11.30 -0.68 6.93
CA ILE A 58 11.57 -2.06 7.29
C ILE A 58 10.41 -2.81 6.64
N PRO A 59 10.62 -3.78 5.73
CA PRO A 59 9.53 -4.65 5.36
C PRO A 59 9.10 -5.28 6.69
N ALA A 60 8.03 -4.72 7.29
CA ALA A 60 7.30 -5.41 8.33
C ALA A 60 7.10 -6.79 7.73
N ALA A 61 7.46 -7.83 8.46
CA ALA A 61 7.17 -9.19 8.07
C ALA A 61 5.76 -9.15 7.46
N PRO A 62 5.54 -9.70 6.26
CA PRO A 62 4.27 -9.55 5.58
C PRO A 62 3.19 -9.87 6.60
N LEU A 63 2.36 -8.86 6.94
CA LEU A 63 1.28 -9.02 7.89
C LEU A 63 0.48 -10.25 7.47
N SER A 64 0.06 -11.05 8.42
CA SER A 64 -0.83 -12.18 8.12
C SER A 64 -2.10 -11.68 7.42
N PRO A 65 -2.79 -12.50 6.64
CA PRO A 65 -4.05 -12.11 6.01
C PRO A 65 -5.04 -11.55 7.04
N SER A 66 -5.11 -12.12 8.24
CA SER A 66 -5.96 -11.69 9.35
C SER A 66 -5.55 -10.31 9.89
N GLU A 67 -4.26 -10.10 10.19
CA GLU A 67 -3.77 -8.79 10.66
C GLU A 67 -4.04 -7.69 9.63
N THR A 68 -3.87 -7.99 8.34
CA THR A 68 -4.17 -7.05 7.26
C THR A 68 -5.66 -6.72 7.24
N ALA A 69 -6.54 -7.72 7.31
CA ALA A 69 -7.99 -7.53 7.29
C ALA A 69 -8.47 -6.72 8.50
N ILE A 70 -8.02 -7.05 9.71
CA ILE A 70 -8.39 -6.34 10.95
C ILE A 70 -7.93 -4.88 10.91
N ARG A 71 -6.72 -4.64 10.41
CA ARG A 71 -6.20 -3.27 10.23
C ARG A 71 -7.05 -2.48 9.25
N ASP A 72 -7.39 -3.07 8.10
CA ASP A 72 -8.16 -2.41 7.06
C ASP A 72 -9.58 -2.09 7.54
N ILE A 73 -10.23 -3.00 8.30
CA ILE A 73 -11.51 -2.75 8.98
C ILE A 73 -11.40 -1.56 9.96
N SER A 74 -10.34 -1.54 10.77
CA SER A 74 -10.11 -0.48 11.76
C SER A 74 -9.89 0.88 11.10
N MET A 75 -9.13 0.92 10.00
CA MET A 75 -8.91 2.13 9.21
C MET A 75 -10.23 2.65 8.62
N LEU A 76 -11.01 1.76 8.00
CA LEU A 76 -12.28 2.13 7.38
C LEU A 76 -13.26 2.68 8.43
N ARG A 77 -13.38 2.04 9.60
CA ARG A 77 -14.24 2.50 10.68
C ARG A 77 -13.92 3.94 11.12
N ASN A 78 -12.64 4.32 11.15
CA ASN A 78 -12.21 5.65 11.52
C ASN A 78 -12.55 6.74 10.47
N THR A 79 -12.94 6.35 9.26
CA THR A 79 -13.39 7.30 8.21
C THR A 79 -14.87 7.63 8.30
N HIS A 80 -15.62 7.07 9.27
CA HIS A 80 -17.07 7.24 9.43
C HIS A 80 -17.83 7.00 8.11
N PRO A 81 -17.70 5.82 7.49
CA PRO A 81 -18.36 5.52 6.23
C PRO A 81 -19.89 5.42 6.41
N SER A 82 -20.66 5.70 5.35
CA SER A 82 -22.08 5.34 5.35
C SER A 82 -22.26 3.82 5.50
N LEU A 83 -23.41 3.37 6.00
CA LEU A 83 -23.69 1.93 6.19
C LEU A 83 -23.52 1.14 4.88
N ARG A 84 -24.00 1.69 3.77
CA ARG A 84 -23.84 1.11 2.43
C ARG A 84 -22.38 0.97 2.05
N GLN A 85 -21.58 2.01 2.24
CA GLN A 85 -20.14 1.98 1.95
C GLN A 85 -19.42 0.99 2.84
N ALA A 86 -19.72 0.98 4.16
CA ALA A 86 -19.18 0.01 5.10
C ALA A 86 -19.48 -1.44 4.70
N ALA A 87 -20.74 -1.73 4.31
CA ALA A 87 -21.14 -3.06 3.88
C ALA A 87 -20.38 -3.52 2.62
N VAL A 88 -20.15 -2.64 1.66
CA VAL A 88 -19.36 -2.94 0.46
C VAL A 88 -17.91 -3.25 0.83
N GLU A 89 -17.27 -2.35 1.56
CA GLU A 89 -15.84 -2.45 1.88
C GLU A 89 -15.56 -3.61 2.84
N PHE A 90 -16.36 -3.82 3.89
CA PHE A 90 -16.17 -4.96 4.80
C PHE A 90 -16.37 -6.28 4.07
N SER A 91 -17.36 -6.38 3.15
CA SER A 91 -17.52 -7.59 2.37
C SER A 91 -16.31 -7.86 1.46
N LEU A 92 -15.69 -6.82 0.91
CA LEU A 92 -14.49 -6.94 0.10
C LEU A 92 -13.27 -7.37 0.95
N ILE A 93 -13.11 -6.77 2.14
CA ILE A 93 -12.03 -7.13 3.08
C ILE A 93 -12.17 -8.60 3.51
N LEU A 94 -13.38 -9.01 3.90
CA LEU A 94 -13.64 -10.40 4.31
C LEU A 94 -13.36 -11.39 3.18
N ARG A 95 -13.78 -11.10 1.96
CA ARG A 95 -13.50 -11.94 0.79
C ARG A 95 -12.02 -12.03 0.45
N LYS A 96 -11.27 -10.90 0.56
CA LYS A 96 -9.81 -10.90 0.39
C LYS A 96 -9.14 -11.79 1.45
N TYR A 97 -9.60 -11.73 2.68
CA TYR A 97 -9.12 -12.58 3.76
C TYR A 97 -9.36 -14.07 3.44
N LEU A 98 -10.59 -14.44 3.04
CA LEU A 98 -10.93 -15.80 2.67
C LEU A 98 -10.05 -16.33 1.52
N VAL A 99 -9.82 -15.54 0.46
CA VAL A 99 -8.89 -15.92 -0.62
C VAL A 99 -7.48 -16.13 -0.10
N GLY A 100 -7.01 -15.25 0.79
CA GLY A 100 -5.68 -15.34 1.37
C GLY A 100 -5.47 -16.59 2.21
N GLU A 101 -6.43 -16.92 3.06
CA GLU A 101 -6.35 -18.02 4.04
C GLU A 101 -6.75 -19.36 3.44
N THR A 102 -7.91 -19.41 2.78
CA THR A 102 -8.51 -20.68 2.32
C THR A 102 -8.32 -20.97 0.84
N LYS A 103 -7.78 -20.02 0.08
CA LYS A 103 -7.68 -20.06 -1.40
C LYS A 103 -9.05 -20.18 -2.09
N ASP A 104 -10.14 -19.88 -1.37
CA ASP A 104 -11.49 -19.85 -1.93
C ASP A 104 -11.63 -18.67 -2.93
N PRO A 105 -12.19 -18.86 -4.14
CA PRO A 105 -12.33 -17.81 -5.14
C PRO A 105 -13.41 -16.76 -4.82
N ALA A 106 -13.93 -16.69 -3.60
CA ALA A 106 -15.02 -15.80 -3.15
C ALA A 106 -14.86 -14.32 -3.55
N LEU A 107 -13.62 -13.84 -3.72
CA LEU A 107 -13.33 -12.46 -4.13
C LEU A 107 -13.79 -12.15 -5.57
N TYR A 108 -13.74 -13.16 -6.44
CA TYR A 108 -13.98 -13.02 -7.90
C TYR A 108 -15.42 -13.35 -8.29
N GLU A 109 -16.26 -13.70 -7.33
CA GLU A 109 -17.63 -14.13 -7.54
C GLU A 109 -18.63 -13.07 -7.07
N THR A 110 -19.77 -12.99 -7.74
CA THR A 110 -20.91 -12.25 -7.23
C THR A 110 -21.51 -12.99 -6.02
N GLN A 111 -22.33 -12.31 -5.19
CA GLN A 111 -23.00 -12.97 -4.07
C GLN A 111 -23.88 -14.14 -4.52
N GLN A 112 -24.53 -14.02 -5.67
CA GLN A 112 -25.38 -15.08 -6.20
C GLN A 112 -24.58 -16.30 -6.66
N GLU A 113 -23.44 -16.10 -7.30
CA GLU A 113 -22.53 -17.18 -7.73
C GLU A 113 -21.96 -17.88 -6.51
N PHE A 114 -21.47 -17.11 -5.53
CA PHE A 114 -20.95 -17.62 -4.26
C PHE A 114 -21.98 -18.48 -3.54
N ASN A 115 -23.25 -18.04 -3.44
CA ASN A 115 -24.30 -18.78 -2.77
C ASN A 115 -24.76 -20.03 -3.54
N ARG A 116 -24.59 -20.07 -4.88
CA ARG A 116 -24.91 -21.24 -5.71
C ARG A 116 -23.83 -22.29 -5.72
N ARG A 117 -22.62 -21.92 -5.40
CA ARG A 117 -21.47 -22.81 -5.41
C ARG A 117 -21.52 -23.77 -4.21
N ALA A 118 -21.64 -25.07 -4.48
CA ALA A 118 -21.79 -26.10 -3.47
C ALA A 118 -20.52 -26.28 -2.61
N ASP A 119 -19.35 -26.01 -3.16
CA ASP A 119 -18.03 -26.11 -2.50
C ASP A 119 -17.57 -24.80 -1.87
N ALA A 120 -18.42 -23.75 -1.85
CA ALA A 120 -18.08 -22.49 -1.21
C ALA A 120 -17.82 -22.74 0.29
N LEU A 121 -16.68 -22.20 0.76
CA LEU A 121 -16.27 -22.28 2.16
C LEU A 121 -15.96 -23.69 2.69
N THR A 122 -15.83 -24.72 1.85
CA THR A 122 -15.51 -26.08 2.29
C THR A 122 -14.16 -26.20 3.00
N ALA A 123 -13.26 -25.24 2.76
CA ALA A 123 -11.98 -25.15 3.47
C ALA A 123 -12.12 -24.62 4.90
N LEU A 124 -13.28 -24.06 5.27
CA LEU A 124 -13.59 -23.65 6.64
C LEU A 124 -14.27 -24.79 7.40
N PRO A 125 -14.10 -24.83 8.75
CA PRO A 125 -14.86 -25.71 9.60
C PRO A 125 -16.36 -25.56 9.38
N SER A 126 -17.11 -26.66 9.49
CA SER A 126 -18.56 -26.66 9.28
C SER A 126 -19.30 -25.63 10.16
N GLU A 127 -18.78 -25.38 11.37
CA GLU A 127 -19.34 -24.43 12.33
C GLU A 127 -19.19 -22.97 11.88
N LEU A 128 -18.18 -22.67 11.07
CA LEU A 128 -17.88 -21.32 10.59
C LEU A 128 -18.43 -21.02 9.18
N GLN A 129 -18.85 -22.05 8.43
CA GLN A 129 -19.39 -21.88 7.08
C GLN A 129 -20.70 -21.07 7.07
N ALA A 130 -21.65 -21.44 7.92
CA ALA A 130 -22.94 -20.77 8.01
C ALA A 130 -22.80 -19.32 8.49
N PRO A 131 -22.11 -19.01 9.62
CA PRO A 131 -21.88 -17.63 10.05
C PRO A 131 -21.19 -16.75 9.00
N THR A 132 -20.22 -17.30 8.26
CA THR A 132 -19.53 -16.58 7.18
C THR A 132 -20.50 -16.22 6.05
N ARG A 133 -21.33 -17.17 5.64
CA ARG A 133 -22.33 -16.95 4.59
C ARG A 133 -23.38 -15.94 5.01
N ASP A 134 -23.92 -16.07 6.21
CA ASP A 134 -24.92 -15.16 6.77
C ASP A 134 -24.41 -13.73 6.86
N LEU A 135 -23.15 -13.54 7.29
CA LEU A 135 -22.54 -12.22 7.36
C LEU A 135 -22.35 -11.59 5.98
N LEU A 136 -21.92 -12.37 4.99
CA LEU A 136 -21.78 -11.90 3.59
C LEU A 136 -23.16 -11.58 2.97
N ASP A 137 -24.19 -12.35 3.26
CA ASP A 137 -25.57 -12.10 2.81
C ASP A 137 -26.15 -10.85 3.45
N ARG A 138 -25.91 -10.65 4.76
CA ARG A 138 -26.30 -9.41 5.46
C ARG A 138 -25.61 -8.18 4.84
N MET A 139 -24.30 -8.25 4.56
CA MET A 139 -23.59 -7.18 3.88
C MET A 139 -24.14 -6.94 2.46
N ALA A 140 -24.52 -7.98 1.75
CA ALA A 140 -25.09 -7.87 0.41
C ALA A 140 -26.45 -7.18 0.42
N SER A 141 -27.32 -7.43 1.41
CA SER A 141 -28.60 -6.73 1.55
C SER A 141 -28.44 -5.26 1.90
N LEU A 142 -27.54 -4.95 2.84
CA LEU A 142 -27.25 -3.57 3.28
C LEU A 142 -26.76 -2.64 2.16
N LYS A 143 -26.19 -3.19 1.08
CA LYS A 143 -25.79 -2.39 -0.10
C LYS A 143 -26.95 -1.64 -0.77
N TYR A 144 -28.16 -2.15 -0.63
CA TYR A 144 -29.35 -1.65 -1.29
C TYR A 144 -30.32 -0.97 -0.33
N GLU A 145 -30.03 -0.97 0.97
CA GLU A 145 -30.86 -0.27 1.95
C GLU A 145 -30.67 1.24 1.86
N PRO A 146 -31.74 2.04 2.08
CA PRO A 146 -31.63 3.48 2.18
C PRO A 146 -30.81 3.87 3.42
N ASP A 147 -29.99 4.92 3.28
CA ASP A 147 -29.21 5.44 4.41
C ASP A 147 -30.17 6.04 5.47
N THR A 148 -30.02 5.59 6.71
CA THR A 148 -30.75 6.07 7.88
C THR A 148 -29.81 6.78 8.87
N PRO A 149 -30.27 7.70 9.72
CA PRO A 149 -29.40 8.44 10.64
C PRO A 149 -28.75 7.59 11.76
N GLU A 150 -29.16 6.34 11.95
CA GLU A 150 -28.61 5.44 12.98
C GLU A 150 -27.42 4.58 12.49
N ASN A 151 -26.80 4.97 11.39
CA ASN A 151 -25.84 4.15 10.68
C ASN A 151 -24.54 3.85 11.47
N ASP A 152 -24.09 4.76 12.35
CA ASP A 152 -22.80 4.57 13.05
C ASP A 152 -22.79 3.36 14.00
N SER A 153 -23.90 3.08 14.69
CA SER A 153 -24.02 1.90 15.56
C SER A 153 -24.02 0.61 14.74
N MET A 154 -24.72 0.60 13.60
CA MET A 154 -24.78 -0.54 12.69
C MET A 154 -23.46 -0.79 11.99
N VAL A 155 -22.73 0.27 11.61
CA VAL A 155 -21.35 0.15 11.05
C VAL A 155 -20.42 -0.48 12.07
N ASN A 156 -20.47 -0.04 13.33
CA ASN A 156 -19.65 -0.61 14.40
C ASN A 156 -20.03 -2.09 14.70
N GLU A 157 -21.31 -2.43 14.71
CA GLU A 157 -21.76 -3.82 14.87
C GLU A 157 -21.23 -4.69 13.74
N LEU A 158 -21.36 -4.24 12.48
CA LEU A 158 -20.89 -4.96 11.32
C LEU A 158 -19.35 -5.15 11.32
N ALA A 159 -18.63 -4.11 11.70
CA ALA A 159 -17.17 -4.17 11.85
C ALA A 159 -16.77 -5.20 12.92
N ASN A 160 -17.41 -5.15 14.10
CA ASN A 160 -17.13 -6.08 15.20
C ASN A 160 -17.47 -7.53 14.82
N ALA A 161 -18.60 -7.77 14.16
CA ALA A 161 -18.97 -9.10 13.68
C ALA A 161 -17.95 -9.64 12.67
N THR A 162 -17.45 -8.77 11.77
CA THR A 162 -16.43 -9.17 10.78
C THR A 162 -15.10 -9.50 11.45
N VAL A 163 -14.64 -8.68 12.39
CA VAL A 163 -13.41 -8.93 13.16
C VAL A 163 -13.53 -10.21 13.99
N GLN A 164 -14.67 -10.43 14.65
CA GLN A 164 -14.89 -11.63 15.43
C GLN A 164 -14.83 -12.88 14.55
N LEU A 165 -15.50 -12.89 13.41
CA LEU A 165 -15.46 -14.01 12.48
C LEU A 165 -14.04 -14.32 12.00
N ILE A 166 -13.25 -13.30 11.67
CA ILE A 166 -11.84 -13.48 11.27
C ILE A 166 -11.04 -14.12 12.40
N ASN A 167 -11.22 -13.65 13.63
CA ASN A 167 -10.54 -14.22 14.80
C ASN A 167 -10.96 -15.67 15.07
N ASP A 168 -12.23 -16.02 14.89
CA ASP A 168 -12.72 -17.38 15.08
C ASP A 168 -12.12 -18.34 14.04
N ILE A 169 -12.00 -17.90 12.78
CA ILE A 169 -11.34 -18.67 11.71
C ILE A 169 -9.86 -18.89 12.03
N GLU A 170 -9.15 -17.85 12.47
CA GLU A 170 -7.73 -17.96 12.87
C GLU A 170 -7.54 -18.91 14.06
N ALA A 171 -8.39 -18.78 15.08
CA ALA A 171 -8.31 -19.64 16.26
C ALA A 171 -8.47 -21.12 15.90
N ASP A 172 -9.36 -21.44 14.97
CA ASP A 172 -9.54 -22.81 14.49
C ASP A 172 -8.35 -23.30 13.66
N ALA A 173 -7.83 -22.46 12.75
CA ALA A 173 -6.64 -22.77 11.96
C ALA A 173 -5.42 -23.06 12.84
N HIS A 174 -5.24 -22.31 13.93
CA HIS A 174 -4.18 -22.57 14.92
C HIS A 174 -4.39 -23.90 15.64
N ARG A 175 -5.61 -24.19 16.09
CA ARG A 175 -5.94 -25.46 16.76
C ARG A 175 -5.65 -26.66 15.87
N THR A 176 -6.04 -26.60 14.62
CA THR A 176 -5.81 -27.67 13.64
C THR A 176 -4.31 -27.90 13.38
N LYS A 177 -3.50 -26.83 13.33
CA LYS A 177 -2.04 -26.95 13.19
C LYS A 177 -1.41 -27.63 14.41
N GLU A 178 -1.79 -27.22 15.62
CA GLU A 178 -1.28 -27.82 16.87
C GLU A 178 -1.61 -29.31 16.96
N GLU A 179 -2.85 -29.69 16.64
CA GLU A 179 -3.26 -31.10 16.63
C GLU A 179 -2.45 -31.93 15.61
N THR A 180 -2.23 -31.38 14.42
CA THR A 180 -1.44 -32.04 13.38
C THR A 180 0.01 -32.23 13.82
N ASP A 181 0.63 -31.22 14.40
CA ASP A 181 2.01 -31.27 14.90
C ASP A 181 2.16 -32.30 16.04
N LEU A 182 1.18 -32.40 16.93
CA LEU A 182 1.17 -33.40 17.99
C LEU A 182 1.06 -34.83 17.44
N VAL A 183 0.23 -35.05 16.43
CA VAL A 183 0.10 -36.34 15.75
C VAL A 183 1.40 -36.75 15.06
N VAL A 184 2.02 -35.83 14.32
CA VAL A 184 3.31 -36.05 13.64
C VAL A 184 4.41 -36.38 14.64
N LYS A 185 4.52 -35.63 15.74
CA LYS A 185 5.50 -35.85 16.80
C LYS A 185 5.31 -37.22 17.48
N LYS A 186 4.07 -37.64 17.71
CA LYS A 186 3.75 -38.93 18.30
C LYS A 186 4.03 -40.11 17.38
N SER A 187 3.84 -39.95 16.07
CA SER A 187 4.16 -40.99 15.09
C SER A 187 5.68 -41.13 14.92
N SER A 188 6.43 -40.05 14.91
CA SER A 188 7.90 -40.03 14.80
C SER A 188 8.56 -40.68 16.04
N SER A 189 8.04 -40.46 17.24
CA SER A 189 8.58 -41.08 18.47
C SER A 189 8.39 -42.60 18.51
N ARG A 190 7.31 -43.13 17.92
CA ARG A 190 7.09 -44.58 17.83
C ARG A 190 7.99 -45.30 16.84
N PHE A 191 8.41 -44.60 15.80
CA PHE A 191 9.32 -45.15 14.78
C PHE A 191 10.77 -45.30 15.31
N ASN A 192 11.17 -44.41 16.22
CA ASN A 192 12.54 -44.40 16.76
C ASN A 192 12.73 -45.37 17.94
N GLN A 193 11.70 -46.11 18.34
CA GLN A 193 11.74 -47.13 19.42
C GLN A 193 11.77 -48.59 18.91
N ARG A 194 11.84 -48.77 17.61
CA ARG A 194 12.05 -50.09 16.97
C ARG A 194 13.44 -50.21 16.36
#